data_219579bf217533ea691823b5f33ce404
#
_entry.id   219579bf217533ea691823b5f33ce404
#
_cell.length_a   1.000
_cell.length_b   1.000
_cell.length_c   1.000
_cell.angle_alpha   90.00
_cell.angle_beta   90.00
_cell.angle_gamma   90.00
#
_symmetry.space_group_name_H-M   'P 1'
#
loop_
_entity.id
_entity.type
_entity.pdbx_description
1 polymer ?
#
loop_
_entity_poly.entity_id
_entity_poly.type
_entity_poly.pdbx_seq_one_letter_code
_entity_poly.pdbx_strand_id
1 'polypeptide(L)'
;MKKKHSGAQIVAKLRQADILIGQGKSVPEVCKELDVTDATYYRWRQKYGGMSPDMVKQLRSVQKENAQLKRLVADQALDISILKVAAEGNF
;
A
#
# COMPACT_ATOMS: atom_id res chain seq x y z
N MET A 1 8.55 -19.67 7.66
CA MET A 1 8.52 -18.59 6.65
C MET A 1 7.34 -17.67 6.89
N LYS A 2 7.59 -16.38 6.98
CA LYS A 2 6.49 -15.41 7.08
C LYS A 2 5.80 -15.32 5.73
N LYS A 3 4.51 -15.64 5.71
CA LYS A 3 3.71 -15.45 4.50
C LYS A 3 3.48 -13.95 4.29
N LYS A 4 3.79 -13.47 3.10
CA LYS A 4 3.44 -12.12 2.71
C LYS A 4 1.98 -12.09 2.26
N HIS A 5 1.23 -11.15 2.78
CA HIS A 5 -0.17 -10.97 2.44
C HIS A 5 -0.33 -9.78 1.51
N SER A 6 -1.16 -9.90 0.48
CA SER A 6 -1.53 -8.76 -0.35
C SER A 6 -2.43 -7.80 0.43
N GLY A 7 -2.51 -6.55 -0.01
CA GLY A 7 -3.40 -5.58 0.64
C GLY A 7 -4.84 -6.04 0.71
N ALA A 8 -5.34 -6.67 -0.37
CA ALA A 8 -6.71 -7.20 -0.40
C ALA A 8 -6.89 -8.34 0.61
N GLN A 9 -5.90 -9.21 0.77
CA GLN A 9 -5.93 -10.28 1.76
C GLN A 9 -5.91 -9.72 3.18
N ILE A 10 -5.12 -8.68 3.42
CA ILE A 10 -5.06 -8.01 4.73
C ILE A 10 -6.43 -7.41 5.08
N VAL A 11 -7.07 -6.72 4.15
CA VAL A 11 -8.40 -6.15 4.38
C VAL A 11 -9.43 -7.23 4.66
N ALA A 12 -9.39 -8.35 3.93
CA ALA A 12 -10.29 -9.48 4.16
C ALA A 12 -10.08 -10.06 5.57
N LYS A 13 -8.83 -10.19 6.00
CA LYS A 13 -8.51 -10.68 7.35
C LYS A 13 -8.96 -9.70 8.44
N LEU A 14 -8.82 -8.40 8.21
CA LEU A 14 -9.30 -7.39 9.16
C LEU A 14 -10.83 -7.41 9.29
N ARG A 15 -11.55 -7.63 8.20
CA ARG A 15 -13.01 -7.80 8.25
C ARG A 15 -13.40 -9.05 9.04
N GLN A 16 -12.71 -10.15 8.82
CA GLN A 16 -12.91 -11.36 9.60
C GLN A 16 -12.64 -11.11 11.09
N ALA A 17 -11.58 -10.36 11.39
CA ALA A 17 -11.26 -9.96 12.76
C ALA A 17 -12.41 -9.17 13.39
N ASP A 18 -13.00 -8.23 12.67
CA ASP A 18 -14.13 -7.43 13.17
C ASP A 18 -15.32 -8.31 13.50
N ILE A 19 -15.63 -9.29 12.67
CA ILE A 19 -16.70 -10.25 12.91
C ILE A 19 -16.42 -11.07 14.18
N LEU A 20 -15.20 -11.58 14.34
CA LEU A 20 -14.81 -12.39 15.49
C LEU A 20 -14.85 -11.57 16.79
N ILE A 21 -14.39 -10.33 16.76
CA ILE A 21 -14.45 -9.42 17.90
C ILE A 21 -15.91 -9.14 18.27
N GLY A 22 -16.78 -8.94 17.26
CA GLY A 22 -18.22 -8.77 17.46
C GLY A 22 -18.87 -9.98 18.11
N GLN A 23 -18.29 -11.17 17.92
CA GLN A 23 -18.75 -12.42 18.56
C GLN A 23 -18.23 -12.60 19.99
N GLY A 24 -17.45 -11.66 20.49
CA GLY A 24 -16.94 -11.67 21.86
C GLY A 24 -15.52 -12.20 22.02
N LYS A 25 -14.80 -12.46 20.93
CA LYS A 25 -13.41 -12.90 21.00
C LYS A 25 -12.48 -11.73 21.30
N SER A 26 -11.41 -11.99 22.04
CA SER A 26 -10.39 -10.99 22.32
C SER A 26 -9.45 -10.82 21.13
N VAL A 27 -8.73 -9.69 21.07
CA VAL A 27 -7.74 -9.44 20.02
C VAL A 27 -6.67 -10.54 19.96
N PRO A 28 -6.07 -10.98 21.08
CA PRO A 28 -5.10 -12.09 21.02
C PRO A 28 -5.67 -13.38 20.43
N GLU A 29 -6.91 -13.72 20.76
CA GLU A 29 -7.58 -14.90 20.20
C GLU A 29 -7.78 -14.77 18.69
N VAL A 30 -8.22 -13.60 18.25
CA VAL A 30 -8.43 -13.30 16.83
C VAL A 30 -7.12 -13.39 16.05
N CYS A 31 -6.06 -12.80 16.58
CA CYS A 31 -4.73 -12.85 15.96
C CYS A 31 -4.24 -14.29 15.82
N LYS A 32 -4.49 -15.11 16.82
CA LYS A 32 -4.13 -16.53 16.78
C LYS A 32 -4.90 -17.26 15.68
N GLU A 33 -6.19 -17.00 15.54
CA GLU A 33 -7.00 -17.60 14.48
C GLU A 33 -6.57 -17.14 13.09
N LEU A 34 -6.16 -15.88 12.95
CA LEU A 34 -5.72 -15.32 11.68
C LEU A 34 -4.25 -15.64 11.39
N ASP A 35 -3.56 -16.31 12.31
CA ASP A 35 -2.15 -16.67 12.19
C ASP A 35 -1.25 -15.44 11.99
N VAL A 36 -1.48 -14.41 12.79
CA VAL A 36 -0.70 -13.18 12.80
C VAL A 36 -0.34 -12.80 14.24
N THR A 37 0.71 -12.00 14.39
CA THR A 37 1.06 -11.44 15.70
C THR A 37 0.18 -10.24 16.02
N ASP A 38 0.08 -9.89 17.30
CA ASP A 38 -0.65 -8.69 17.74
C ASP A 38 -0.05 -7.43 17.09
N ALA A 39 1.27 -7.34 17.03
CA ALA A 39 1.96 -6.21 16.41
C ALA A 39 1.60 -6.08 14.94
N THR A 40 1.57 -7.19 14.20
CA THR A 40 1.17 -7.21 12.79
C THR A 40 -0.28 -6.79 12.62
N TYR A 41 -1.18 -7.28 13.49
CA TYR A 41 -2.60 -6.91 13.47
C TYR A 41 -2.78 -5.40 13.64
N TYR A 42 -2.14 -4.79 14.65
CA TYR A 42 -2.27 -3.36 14.88
C TYR A 42 -1.67 -2.53 13.75
N ARG A 43 -0.56 -2.95 13.18
CA ARG A 43 0.06 -2.29 12.03
C ARG A 43 -0.88 -2.32 10.82
N TRP A 44 -1.51 -3.47 10.56
CA TRP A 44 -2.49 -3.60 9.47
C TRP A 44 -3.71 -2.72 9.73
N ARG A 45 -4.17 -2.66 10.98
CA ARG A 45 -5.32 -1.82 11.36
C ARG A 45 -5.04 -0.34 11.10
N GLN A 46 -3.85 0.13 11.38
CA GLN A 46 -3.47 1.51 11.09
C GLN A 46 -3.41 1.78 9.59
N LYS A 47 -2.86 0.87 8.81
CA LYS A 47 -2.63 1.06 7.38
C LYS A 47 -3.88 0.82 6.54
N TYR A 48 -4.65 -0.21 6.86
CA TYR A 48 -5.77 -0.66 6.03
C TYR A 48 -7.12 -0.61 6.73
N GLY A 49 -7.19 -0.15 7.95
CA GLY A 49 -8.45 -0.07 8.69
C GLY A 49 -9.47 0.77 7.94
N GLY A 50 -10.67 0.23 7.77
CA GLY A 50 -11.75 0.91 7.06
C GLY A 50 -11.69 0.80 5.53
N MET A 51 -10.66 0.19 4.95
CA MET A 51 -10.58 0.01 3.50
C MET A 51 -11.33 -1.24 3.05
N SER A 52 -11.97 -1.18 1.88
CA SER A 52 -12.47 -2.35 1.17
C SER A 52 -11.38 -2.93 0.26
N PRO A 53 -11.48 -4.21 -0.17
CA PRO A 53 -10.55 -4.75 -1.13
C PRO A 53 -10.45 -3.93 -2.43
N ASP A 54 -11.57 -3.38 -2.88
CA ASP A 54 -11.57 -2.53 -4.08
C ASP A 54 -10.81 -1.23 -3.85
N MET A 55 -10.96 -0.61 -2.68
CA MET A 55 -10.21 0.59 -2.31
C MET A 55 -8.71 0.32 -2.28
N VAL A 56 -8.30 -0.85 -1.80
CA VAL A 56 -6.87 -1.24 -1.79
C VAL A 56 -6.35 -1.38 -3.22
N LYS A 57 -7.12 -1.97 -4.12
CA LYS A 57 -6.74 -2.08 -5.53
C LYS A 57 -6.60 -0.70 -6.18
N GLN A 58 -7.53 0.20 -5.90
CA GLN A 58 -7.49 1.58 -6.40
C GLN A 58 -6.25 2.31 -5.85
N LEU A 59 -5.96 2.16 -4.58
CA LEU A 59 -4.79 2.78 -3.96
C LEU A 59 -3.51 2.29 -4.63
N ARG A 60 -3.37 0.99 -4.86
CA ARG A 60 -2.21 0.43 -5.56
C ARG A 60 -2.06 0.97 -6.96
N SER A 61 -3.18 1.04 -7.70
CA SER A 61 -3.19 1.57 -9.07
C SER A 61 -2.74 3.03 -9.08
N VAL A 62 -3.27 3.84 -8.18
CA VAL A 62 -2.89 5.26 -8.05
C VAL A 62 -1.43 5.41 -7.67
N GLN A 63 -0.94 4.60 -6.73
CA GLN A 63 0.48 4.63 -6.34
C GLN A 63 1.40 4.29 -7.52
N LYS A 64 1.02 3.29 -8.31
CA LYS A 64 1.78 2.89 -9.50
C LYS A 64 1.78 4.01 -10.54
N GLU A 65 0.63 4.59 -10.84
CA GLU A 65 0.51 5.72 -11.76
C GLU A 65 1.33 6.92 -11.27
N ASN A 66 1.26 7.21 -9.97
CA ASN A 66 2.01 8.32 -9.39
C ASN A 66 3.52 8.11 -9.55
N ALA A 67 4.01 6.89 -9.33
CA ALA A 67 5.42 6.56 -9.53
C ALA A 67 5.83 6.72 -11.00
N GLN A 68 4.98 6.28 -11.94
CA GLN A 68 5.21 6.43 -13.37
C GLN A 68 5.23 7.90 -13.79
N LEU A 69 4.29 8.69 -13.29
CA LEU A 69 4.23 10.13 -13.57
C LEU A 69 5.45 10.86 -13.03
N LYS A 70 5.88 10.53 -11.81
CA LYS A 70 7.09 11.13 -11.24
C LYS A 70 8.33 10.83 -12.08
N ARG A 71 8.44 9.61 -12.58
CA ARG A 71 9.55 9.23 -13.46
C ARG A 71 9.50 10.01 -14.78
N LEU A 72 8.32 10.10 -15.38
CA LEU A 72 8.12 10.82 -16.64
C LEU A 72 8.47 12.31 -16.48
N VAL A 73 8.03 12.94 -15.41
CA VAL A 73 8.34 14.35 -15.11
C VAL A 73 9.86 14.53 -14.92
N ALA A 74 10.51 13.62 -14.22
CA ALA A 74 11.96 13.69 -14.03
C ALA A 74 12.71 13.54 -15.35
N ASP A 75 12.29 12.62 -16.23
CA ASP A 75 12.90 12.43 -17.53
C ASP A 75 12.68 13.66 -18.43
N GLN A 76 11.51 14.25 -18.41
CA GLN A 76 11.22 15.49 -19.16
C GLN A 76 12.05 16.67 -18.65
N ALA A 77 12.21 16.81 -17.33
CA ALA A 77 13.02 17.86 -16.75
C ALA A 77 14.49 17.71 -17.17
N LEU A 78 15.01 16.48 -17.22
CA LEU A 78 16.36 16.22 -17.69
C LEU A 78 16.52 16.55 -19.18
N ASP A 79 15.56 16.14 -20.01
CA ASP A 79 15.57 16.43 -21.45
C ASP A 79 15.54 17.93 -21.72
N ILE A 80 14.73 18.68 -21.01
CA ILE A 80 14.68 20.15 -21.11
C ILE A 80 16.02 20.77 -20.73
N SER A 81 16.64 20.27 -19.67
CA SER A 81 17.95 20.75 -19.21
C SER A 81 19.03 20.51 -20.27
N ILE A 82 19.06 19.31 -20.88
CA ILE A 82 20.00 18.96 -21.95
C ILE A 82 19.78 19.86 -23.18
N LEU A 83 18.53 20.03 -23.59
CA LEU A 83 18.18 20.89 -24.73
C LEU A 83 18.57 22.33 -24.49
N LYS A 84 18.39 22.82 -23.27
CA LYS A 84 18.77 24.17 -22.90
C LYS A 84 20.27 24.38 -23.03
N VAL A 85 21.08 23.47 -22.54
CA VAL A 85 22.53 23.51 -22.65
C VAL A 85 22.95 23.54 -24.14
N ALA A 86 22.36 22.67 -24.95
CA ALA A 86 22.64 22.63 -26.39
C ALA A 86 22.25 23.92 -27.09
N ALA A 87 21.11 24.51 -26.75
CA ALA A 87 20.63 25.76 -27.33
C ALA A 87 21.51 26.98 -26.94
N GLU A 88 22.17 26.93 -25.80
CA GLU A 88 23.09 27.98 -25.38
C GLU A 88 24.42 27.97 -26.14
N GLY A 89 24.64 26.97 -26.98
CA GLY A 89 25.80 26.95 -27.84
C GLY A 89 27.10 26.65 -27.14
N ASN A 90 27.10 26.02 -26.02
CA ASN A 90 28.29 25.62 -25.25
C ASN A 90 28.85 24.32 -25.77
N PHE A 91 29.22 24.30 -27.01
CA PHE A 91 29.79 23.13 -27.65
C PHE A 91 31.28 23.25 -27.81
#